data_b2d54007282a40eb234112123690c98c
#
_entry.id   b2d54007282a40eb234112123690c98c
#
_cell.length_a   1.000
_cell.length_b   1.000
_cell.length_c   1.000
_cell.angle_alpha   90.00
_cell.angle_beta   90.00
_cell.angle_gamma   90.00
#
_symmetry.space_group_name_H-M   'P 1'
#
loop_
_entity.id
_entity.type
_entity.pdbx_description
1 polymer ?
#
loop_
_entity_poly.entity_id
_entity_poly.type
_entity_poly.pdbx_seq_one_letter_code
_entity_poly.pdbx_strand_id
1 'polypeptide(L)'
;DDAIIAAVELSQRYITNRFLPDKAIDLMDEAASKIRMEINSKPEELDVLDRKVMQLEIEIEAIKREKDESKLKVLGMDLANLKEDRNEIYAKWKSEKDIVDTIQAVKTEIEDFKYEAERAERDGDYGKVAEIRYGKIKEAQERLDAFQKQLAEDQTEGTSLIKEEVTREDIAEVVAKWTGIPVMKMLQGEREKLLKLEDELHHRVVGQEEAIEAVSDAVRRSRAGLKKKKKPVGTF
;
A
#
# COMPACT_ATOMS: atom_id res chain seq x y z
N ASP A 1 -8.83 -2.01 8.39
CA ASP A 1 -9.21 -3.31 8.95
C ASP A 1 -8.65 -4.48 8.14
N ASP A 2 -8.72 -4.45 6.80
CA ASP A 2 -8.26 -5.54 5.93
C ASP A 2 -6.76 -5.84 6.08
N ALA A 3 -5.94 -4.81 6.31
CA ALA A 3 -4.50 -4.98 6.56
C ALA A 3 -4.23 -5.74 7.88
N ILE A 4 -5.02 -5.47 8.93
CA ILE A 4 -4.88 -6.17 10.21
C ILE A 4 -5.21 -7.65 10.06
N ILE A 5 -6.32 -7.94 9.38
CA ILE A 5 -6.74 -9.32 9.08
C ILE A 5 -5.65 -10.00 8.25
N ALA A 6 -5.15 -9.34 7.21
CA ALA A 6 -4.08 -9.86 6.37
C ALA A 6 -2.79 -10.12 7.16
N ALA A 7 -2.40 -9.22 8.06
CA ALA A 7 -1.20 -9.40 8.89
C ALA A 7 -1.30 -10.66 9.77
N VAL A 8 -2.47 -10.92 10.36
CA VAL A 8 -2.70 -12.13 11.16
C VAL A 8 -2.71 -13.38 10.27
N GLU A 9 -3.49 -13.39 9.18
CA GLU A 9 -3.61 -14.54 8.28
C GLU A 9 -2.28 -14.91 7.61
N LEU A 10 -1.61 -13.92 7.02
CA LEU A 10 -0.38 -14.15 6.26
C LEU A 10 0.78 -14.50 7.21
N SER A 11 0.88 -13.84 8.38
CA SER A 11 1.90 -14.20 9.36
C SER A 11 1.71 -15.62 9.89
N GLN A 12 0.47 -16.02 10.22
CA GLN A 12 0.17 -17.35 10.69
C GLN A 12 0.52 -18.44 9.66
N ARG A 13 0.34 -18.12 8.39
CA ARG A 13 0.51 -19.07 7.28
C ARG A 13 1.94 -19.20 6.80
N TYR A 14 2.66 -18.08 6.71
CA TYR A 14 3.98 -18.03 6.05
C TYR A 14 5.15 -17.80 7.00
N ILE A 15 4.92 -17.28 8.23
CA ILE A 15 5.95 -17.04 9.21
C ILE A 15 5.80 -18.06 10.36
N THR A 16 6.58 -19.13 10.29
CA THR A 16 6.47 -20.26 11.23
C THR A 16 7.40 -20.16 12.45
N ASN A 17 8.42 -19.31 12.38
CA ASN A 17 9.46 -19.16 13.39
C ASN A 17 9.15 -18.13 14.49
N ARG A 18 7.98 -17.49 14.44
CA ARG A 18 7.51 -16.50 15.41
C ARG A 18 6.06 -16.77 15.81
N PHE A 19 5.64 -16.21 16.94
CA PHE A 19 4.31 -16.42 17.53
C PHE A 19 3.42 -15.18 17.33
N LEU A 20 2.10 -15.42 17.32
CA LEU A 20 1.11 -14.36 17.43
C LEU A 20 1.01 -13.92 18.91
N PRO A 21 0.73 -12.64 19.19
CA PRO A 21 0.42 -11.56 18.24
C PRO A 21 1.64 -10.86 17.63
N ASP A 22 2.83 -11.05 18.18
CA ASP A 22 4.04 -10.26 17.91
C ASP A 22 4.36 -10.18 16.41
N LYS A 23 4.35 -11.32 15.71
CA LYS A 23 4.66 -11.34 14.27
C LYS A 23 3.67 -10.53 13.40
N ALA A 24 2.40 -10.43 13.83
CA ALA A 24 1.43 -9.63 13.11
C ALA A 24 1.62 -8.13 13.37
N ILE A 25 1.99 -7.77 14.61
CA ILE A 25 2.33 -6.40 14.99
C ILE A 25 3.58 -5.93 14.24
N ASP A 26 4.63 -6.75 14.21
CA ASP A 26 5.87 -6.44 13.47
C ASP A 26 5.60 -6.20 11.97
N LEU A 27 4.72 -7.00 11.34
CA LEU A 27 4.34 -6.80 9.94
C LEU A 27 3.60 -5.49 9.71
N MET A 28 2.68 -5.15 10.61
CA MET A 28 1.94 -3.89 10.50
C MET A 28 2.88 -2.70 10.70
N ASP A 29 3.80 -2.78 11.65
CA ASP A 29 4.77 -1.72 11.92
C ASP A 29 5.73 -1.51 10.73
N GLU A 30 6.26 -2.59 10.14
CA GLU A 30 7.12 -2.48 8.94
C GLU A 30 6.36 -1.94 7.74
N ALA A 31 5.12 -2.40 7.49
CA ALA A 31 4.30 -1.90 6.39
C ALA A 31 3.92 -0.42 6.58
N ALA A 32 3.52 -0.02 7.80
CA ALA A 32 3.22 1.37 8.13
C ALA A 32 4.45 2.27 7.99
N SER A 33 5.61 1.80 8.45
CA SER A 33 6.89 2.51 8.32
C SER A 33 7.29 2.69 6.86
N LYS A 34 7.07 1.67 6.01
CA LYS A 34 7.32 1.73 4.57
C LYS A 34 6.45 2.82 3.91
N ILE A 35 5.14 2.79 4.15
CA ILE A 35 4.21 3.80 3.60
C ILE A 35 4.58 5.19 4.10
N ARG A 36 4.93 5.35 5.37
CA ARG A 36 5.38 6.64 5.91
C ARG A 36 6.65 7.16 5.22
N MET A 37 7.57 6.26 4.85
CA MET A 37 8.73 6.64 4.04
C MET A 37 8.33 7.04 2.63
N GLU A 38 7.41 6.30 2.00
CA GLU A 38 6.89 6.60 0.65
C GLU A 38 6.19 7.95 0.61
N ILE A 39 5.33 8.28 1.58
CA ILE A 39 4.67 9.59 1.71
C ILE A 39 5.70 10.73 1.80
N ASN A 40 6.81 10.52 2.52
CA ASN A 40 7.84 11.54 2.72
C ASN A 40 8.91 11.57 1.64
N SER A 41 8.93 10.60 0.73
CA SER A 41 9.87 10.53 -0.38
C SER A 41 9.25 11.05 -1.68
N LYS A 42 10.10 11.45 -2.61
CA LYS A 42 9.63 11.77 -3.97
C LYS A 42 9.23 10.48 -4.69
N PRO A 43 8.12 10.50 -5.46
CA PRO A 43 7.76 9.39 -6.34
C PRO A 43 8.90 9.04 -7.31
N GLU A 44 9.01 7.75 -7.65
CA GLU A 44 10.05 7.25 -8.57
C GLU A 44 9.97 7.94 -9.94
N GLU A 45 8.76 8.19 -10.44
CA GLU A 45 8.54 8.90 -11.71
C GLU A 45 9.14 10.30 -11.70
N LEU A 46 8.98 11.03 -10.59
CA LEU A 46 9.54 12.37 -10.42
C LEU A 46 11.06 12.33 -10.33
N ASP A 47 11.65 11.34 -9.64
CA ASP A 47 13.10 11.17 -9.53
C ASP A 47 13.71 10.84 -10.90
N VAL A 48 13.05 10.01 -11.71
CA VAL A 48 13.48 9.70 -13.09
C VAL A 48 13.47 10.97 -13.96
N LEU A 49 12.45 11.81 -13.85
CA LEU A 49 12.38 13.06 -14.59
C LEU A 49 13.43 14.06 -14.13
N ASP A 50 13.64 14.20 -12.82
CA ASP A 50 14.70 15.05 -12.25
C ASP A 50 16.09 14.64 -12.78
N ARG A 51 16.38 13.34 -12.85
CA ARG A 51 17.64 12.83 -13.42
C ARG A 51 17.77 13.12 -14.91
N LYS A 52 16.70 12.94 -15.69
CA LYS A 52 16.71 13.27 -17.13
C LYS A 52 16.92 14.76 -17.37
N VAL A 53 16.25 15.63 -16.59
CA VAL A 53 16.45 17.08 -16.66
C VAL A 53 17.90 17.43 -16.38
N MET A 54 18.49 16.89 -15.31
CA MET A 54 19.89 17.12 -14.97
C MET A 54 20.85 16.64 -16.07
N GLN A 55 20.59 15.48 -16.65
CA GLN A 55 21.39 14.93 -17.75
C GLN A 55 21.37 15.87 -18.97
N LEU A 56 20.18 16.34 -19.38
CA LEU A 56 20.06 17.29 -20.50
C LEU A 56 20.70 18.64 -20.20
N GLU A 57 20.60 19.14 -18.97
CA GLU A 57 21.28 20.38 -18.57
C GLU A 57 22.80 20.25 -18.69
N ILE A 58 23.38 19.13 -18.29
CA ILE A 58 24.81 18.84 -18.43
C ILE A 58 25.19 18.76 -19.92
N GLU A 59 24.38 18.08 -20.73
CA GLU A 59 24.63 17.95 -22.18
C GLU A 59 24.57 19.31 -22.89
N ILE A 60 23.59 20.15 -22.57
CA ILE A 60 23.48 21.51 -23.08
C ILE A 60 24.72 22.33 -22.72
N GLU A 61 25.22 22.23 -21.48
CA GLU A 61 26.44 22.95 -21.09
C GLU A 61 27.70 22.44 -21.82
N ALA A 62 27.77 21.17 -22.16
CA ALA A 62 28.84 20.61 -22.98
C ALA A 62 28.77 21.14 -24.42
N ILE A 63 27.61 21.13 -25.05
CA ILE A 63 27.41 21.57 -26.45
C ILE A 63 27.52 23.09 -26.60
N LYS A 64 27.23 23.89 -25.57
CA LYS A 64 27.54 25.33 -25.58
C LYS A 64 29.02 25.61 -25.82
N ARG A 65 29.90 24.74 -25.35
CA ARG A 65 31.35 24.88 -25.57
C ARG A 65 31.75 24.52 -27.01
N GLU A 66 30.98 23.62 -27.65
CA GLU A 66 31.16 23.20 -29.04
C GLU A 66 30.56 24.19 -30.07
N LYS A 67 29.72 25.15 -29.62
CA LYS A 67 29.04 26.17 -30.44
C LYS A 67 28.11 25.60 -31.51
N ASP A 68 27.51 24.44 -31.30
CA ASP A 68 26.53 23.86 -32.22
C ASP A 68 25.12 24.39 -31.90
N GLU A 69 24.76 25.51 -32.56
CA GLU A 69 23.47 26.19 -32.32
C GLU A 69 22.25 25.33 -32.70
N SER A 70 22.39 24.44 -33.67
CA SER A 70 21.27 23.57 -34.11
C SER A 70 20.90 22.55 -33.06
N LYS A 71 21.89 21.89 -32.48
CA LYS A 71 21.67 20.94 -31.37
C LYS A 71 21.20 21.64 -30.10
N LEU A 72 21.76 22.82 -29.78
CA LEU A 72 21.30 23.60 -28.63
C LEU A 72 19.82 23.95 -28.69
N LYS A 73 19.30 24.26 -29.88
CA LYS A 73 17.88 24.57 -30.04
C LYS A 73 16.98 23.35 -29.80
N VAL A 74 17.36 22.18 -30.33
CA VAL A 74 16.61 20.93 -30.13
C VAL A 74 16.63 20.51 -28.66
N LEU A 75 17.81 20.42 -28.05
CA LEU A 75 17.93 20.05 -26.65
C LEU A 75 17.28 21.06 -25.71
N GLY A 76 17.25 22.35 -26.09
CA GLY A 76 16.53 23.36 -25.32
C GLY A 76 15.02 23.16 -25.34
N MET A 77 14.44 22.72 -26.46
CA MET A 77 13.03 22.35 -26.56
C MET A 77 12.71 21.09 -25.74
N ASP A 78 13.55 20.07 -25.87
CA ASP A 78 13.39 18.82 -25.11
C ASP A 78 13.49 19.07 -23.61
N LEU A 79 14.42 19.91 -23.18
CA LEU A 79 14.55 20.32 -21.77
C LEU A 79 13.31 21.09 -21.28
N ALA A 80 12.76 21.98 -22.12
CA ALA A 80 11.56 22.74 -21.75
C ALA A 80 10.35 21.82 -21.55
N ASN A 81 10.11 20.89 -22.49
CA ASN A 81 9.05 19.90 -22.40
C ASN A 81 9.22 19.01 -21.16
N LEU A 82 10.43 18.51 -20.94
CA LEU A 82 10.71 17.66 -19.77
C LEU A 82 10.52 18.39 -18.43
N LYS A 83 10.86 19.69 -18.40
CA LYS A 83 10.61 20.53 -17.21
C LYS A 83 9.12 20.80 -17.00
N GLU A 84 8.34 20.93 -18.05
CA GLU A 84 6.88 21.06 -17.98
C GLU A 84 6.25 19.80 -17.40
N ASP A 85 6.54 18.63 -17.96
CA ASP A 85 6.07 17.32 -17.47
C ASP A 85 6.46 17.11 -15.99
N ARG A 86 7.71 17.41 -15.68
CA ARG A 86 8.22 17.31 -14.30
C ARG A 86 7.49 18.25 -13.33
N ASN A 87 7.20 19.49 -13.77
CA ASN A 87 6.51 20.47 -12.93
C ASN A 87 5.04 20.09 -12.73
N GLU A 88 4.38 19.50 -13.70
CA GLU A 88 3.02 18.98 -13.59
C GLU A 88 2.94 17.87 -12.54
N ILE A 89 3.80 16.85 -12.66
CA ILE A 89 3.84 15.73 -11.69
C ILE A 89 4.24 16.24 -10.29
N TYR A 90 5.19 17.18 -10.22
CA TYR A 90 5.60 17.78 -8.95
C TYR A 90 4.47 18.55 -8.27
N ALA A 91 3.72 19.36 -9.01
CA ALA A 91 2.60 20.12 -8.48
C ALA A 91 1.50 19.19 -7.96
N LYS A 92 1.21 18.11 -8.69
CA LYS A 92 0.26 17.09 -8.28
C LYS A 92 0.70 16.37 -7.01
N TRP A 93 1.91 15.85 -7.00
CA TRP A 93 2.48 15.19 -5.81
C TRP A 93 2.48 16.10 -4.59
N LYS A 94 2.84 17.38 -4.76
CA LYS A 94 2.87 18.33 -3.68
C LYS A 94 1.47 18.60 -3.12
N SER A 95 0.47 18.75 -4.00
CA SER A 95 -0.93 18.93 -3.58
C SER A 95 -1.44 17.73 -2.77
N GLU A 96 -1.21 16.50 -3.26
CA GLU A 96 -1.58 15.29 -2.54
C GLU A 96 -0.87 15.19 -1.18
N LYS A 97 0.44 15.49 -1.15
CA LYS A 97 1.22 15.50 0.08
C LYS A 97 0.69 16.50 1.12
N ASP A 98 0.38 17.73 0.69
CA ASP A 98 -0.15 18.76 1.56
C ASP A 98 -1.50 18.33 2.17
N ILE A 99 -2.35 17.61 1.41
CA ILE A 99 -3.61 17.04 1.91
C ILE A 99 -3.33 15.95 2.95
N VAL A 100 -2.42 15.01 2.67
CA VAL A 100 -2.05 13.92 3.58
C VAL A 100 -1.44 14.47 4.88
N ASP A 101 -0.55 15.44 4.79
CA ASP A 101 0.05 16.11 5.95
C ASP A 101 -1.04 16.82 6.79
N THR A 102 -2.03 17.44 6.14
CA THR A 102 -3.18 18.06 6.82
C THR A 102 -4.05 17.02 7.51
N ILE A 103 -4.36 15.90 6.87
CA ILE A 103 -5.10 14.78 7.46
C ILE A 103 -4.38 14.26 8.71
N GLN A 104 -3.06 14.10 8.65
CA GLN A 104 -2.26 13.66 9.79
C GLN A 104 -2.29 14.68 10.94
N ALA A 105 -2.18 15.97 10.64
CA ALA A 105 -2.28 17.03 11.64
C ALA A 105 -3.64 17.05 12.34
N VAL A 106 -4.74 16.89 11.57
CA VAL A 106 -6.09 16.84 12.13
C VAL A 106 -6.31 15.58 12.97
N LYS A 107 -5.78 14.42 12.55
CA LYS A 107 -5.82 13.18 13.36
C LYS A 107 -5.11 13.38 14.70
N THR A 108 -3.95 14.02 14.71
CA THR A 108 -3.20 14.33 15.95
C THR A 108 -3.99 15.30 16.83
N GLU A 109 -4.58 16.33 16.23
CA GLU A 109 -5.45 17.30 16.97
C GLU A 109 -6.64 16.61 17.65
N ILE A 110 -7.27 15.63 16.98
CA ILE A 110 -8.35 14.83 17.54
C ILE A 110 -7.87 14.01 18.75
N GLU A 111 -6.70 13.41 18.66
CA GLU A 111 -6.12 12.63 19.77
C GLU A 111 -5.77 13.54 20.96
N ASP A 112 -5.23 14.72 20.70
CA ASP A 112 -4.94 15.72 21.74
C ASP A 112 -6.24 16.19 22.43
N PHE A 113 -7.30 16.43 21.67
CA PHE A 113 -8.61 16.77 22.23
C PHE A 113 -9.22 15.62 23.05
N LYS A 114 -9.08 14.38 22.62
CA LYS A 114 -9.51 13.22 23.42
C LYS A 114 -8.76 13.15 24.75
N TYR A 115 -7.45 13.34 24.71
CA TYR A 115 -6.63 13.36 25.94
C TYR A 115 -7.01 14.53 26.87
N GLU A 116 -7.27 15.73 26.32
CA GLU A 116 -7.73 16.88 27.09
C GLU A 116 -9.12 16.63 27.72
N ALA A 117 -10.04 15.98 26.99
CA ALA A 117 -11.34 15.61 27.50
C ALA A 117 -11.25 14.60 28.66
N GLU A 118 -10.40 13.58 28.52
CA GLU A 118 -10.15 12.60 29.60
C GLU A 118 -9.55 13.25 30.85
N ARG A 119 -8.67 14.25 30.67
CA ARG A 119 -8.10 14.99 31.78
C ARG A 119 -9.15 15.84 32.49
N ALA A 120 -9.97 16.56 31.71
CA ALA A 120 -11.08 17.36 32.26
C ALA A 120 -12.11 16.47 33.00
N GLU A 121 -12.36 15.26 32.51
CA GLU A 121 -13.26 14.29 33.15
C GLU A 121 -12.72 13.83 34.51
N ARG A 122 -11.41 13.59 34.62
CA ARG A 122 -10.76 13.26 35.90
C ARG A 122 -10.79 14.42 36.89
N ASP A 123 -10.71 15.65 36.40
CA ASP A 123 -10.78 16.88 37.20
C ASP A 123 -12.23 17.28 37.59
N GLY A 124 -13.24 16.54 37.06
CA GLY A 124 -14.66 16.75 37.33
C GLY A 124 -15.30 17.92 36.57
N ASP A 125 -14.60 18.48 35.55
CA ASP A 125 -15.10 19.59 34.73
C ASP A 125 -15.90 19.05 33.52
N TYR A 126 -17.12 18.63 33.81
CA TYR A 126 -18.02 18.08 32.78
C TYR A 126 -18.46 19.13 31.73
N GLY A 127 -18.41 20.42 32.07
CA GLY A 127 -18.71 21.50 31.13
C GLY A 127 -17.66 21.54 30.01
N LYS A 128 -16.38 21.49 30.40
CA LYS A 128 -15.25 21.42 29.44
C LYS A 128 -15.24 20.14 28.65
N VAL A 129 -15.58 19.00 29.26
CA VAL A 129 -15.72 17.71 28.55
C VAL A 129 -16.77 17.80 27.45
N ALA A 130 -17.94 18.39 27.73
CA ALA A 130 -19.00 18.55 26.75
C ALA A 130 -18.58 19.47 25.59
N GLU A 131 -17.93 20.59 25.87
CA GLU A 131 -17.39 21.51 24.85
C GLU A 131 -16.41 20.80 23.93
N ILE A 132 -15.47 20.03 24.49
CA ILE A 132 -14.45 19.34 23.70
C ILE A 132 -15.08 18.21 22.87
N ARG A 133 -15.87 17.34 23.49
CA ARG A 133 -16.44 16.15 22.80
C ARG A 133 -17.47 16.52 21.73
N TYR A 134 -18.37 17.45 22.02
CA TYR A 134 -19.46 17.83 21.12
C TYR A 134 -19.16 19.03 20.22
N GLY A 135 -18.15 19.83 20.57
CA GLY A 135 -17.69 20.97 19.78
C GLY A 135 -16.42 20.61 18.99
N LYS A 136 -15.26 20.68 19.65
CA LYS A 136 -13.94 20.61 19.00
C LYS A 136 -13.68 19.30 18.26
N ILE A 137 -13.96 18.16 18.88
CA ILE A 137 -13.76 16.84 18.24
C ILE A 137 -14.66 16.68 17.03
N LYS A 138 -15.93 17.10 17.14
CA LYS A 138 -16.88 16.99 16.03
C LYS A 138 -16.46 17.87 14.86
N GLU A 139 -16.05 19.10 15.10
CA GLU A 139 -15.55 20.01 14.06
C GLU A 139 -14.28 19.46 13.38
N ALA A 140 -13.34 18.93 14.17
CA ALA A 140 -12.14 18.32 13.64
C ALA A 140 -12.46 17.06 12.81
N GLN A 141 -13.46 16.27 13.22
CA GLN A 141 -13.92 15.10 12.49
C GLN A 141 -14.57 15.46 11.15
N GLU A 142 -15.40 16.50 11.12
CA GLU A 142 -16.00 17.02 9.88
C GLU A 142 -14.93 17.53 8.90
N ARG A 143 -13.87 18.19 9.40
CA ARG A 143 -12.71 18.58 8.59
C ARG A 143 -11.96 17.37 8.06
N LEU A 144 -11.73 16.34 8.88
CA LEU A 144 -11.07 15.10 8.49
C LEU A 144 -11.84 14.42 7.36
N ASP A 145 -13.16 14.26 7.52
CA ASP A 145 -14.02 13.62 6.52
C ASP A 145 -14.02 14.40 5.18
N ALA A 146 -13.94 15.73 5.23
CA ALA A 146 -13.85 16.57 4.04
C ALA A 146 -12.53 16.34 3.27
N PHE A 147 -11.38 16.31 3.98
CA PHE A 147 -10.08 16.05 3.35
C PHE A 147 -9.96 14.62 2.83
N GLN A 148 -10.51 13.63 3.54
CA GLN A 148 -10.53 12.25 3.06
C GLN A 148 -11.38 12.08 1.80
N LYS A 149 -12.50 12.77 1.69
CA LYS A 149 -13.32 12.78 0.46
C LYS A 149 -12.56 13.42 -0.70
N GLN A 150 -11.90 14.54 -0.47
CA GLN A 150 -11.10 15.21 -1.47
C GLN A 150 -9.99 14.28 -1.98
N LEU A 151 -9.28 13.60 -1.09
CA LEU A 151 -8.23 12.64 -1.47
C LEU A 151 -8.80 11.45 -2.24
N ALA A 152 -9.98 10.94 -1.84
CA ALA A 152 -10.63 9.83 -2.52
C ALA A 152 -11.13 10.21 -3.93
N GLU A 153 -11.58 11.45 -4.13
CA GLU A 153 -11.95 11.97 -5.45
C GLU A 153 -10.74 12.05 -6.37
N ASP A 154 -9.61 12.53 -5.88
CA ASP A 154 -8.35 12.57 -6.62
C ASP A 154 -7.82 11.16 -6.95
N GLN A 155 -8.06 10.17 -6.09
CA GLN A 155 -7.69 8.76 -6.30
C GLN A 155 -8.56 8.05 -7.35
N THR A 156 -9.83 8.42 -7.50
CA THR A 156 -10.73 7.77 -8.48
C THR A 156 -10.35 8.08 -9.92
N GLU A 157 -9.60 9.11 -10.19
CA GLU A 157 -9.03 9.40 -11.50
C GLU A 157 -7.83 8.51 -11.89
N GLY A 158 -7.48 7.53 -11.04
CA GLY A 158 -6.46 6.51 -11.33
C GLY A 158 -5.01 7.01 -11.32
N THR A 159 -4.76 8.18 -10.78
CA THR A 159 -3.48 8.89 -10.86
C THR A 159 -2.91 9.31 -9.50
N SER A 160 -3.37 8.71 -8.40
CA SER A 160 -2.81 9.02 -7.08
C SER A 160 -1.36 8.54 -6.96
N LEU A 161 -0.49 9.45 -6.53
CA LEU A 161 0.94 9.20 -6.33
C LEU A 161 1.25 8.79 -4.88
N ILE A 162 0.33 9.01 -3.95
CA ILE A 162 0.52 8.77 -2.51
C ILE A 162 -0.58 7.85 -1.97
N LYS A 163 -0.18 6.79 -1.23
CA LYS A 163 -1.09 5.93 -0.48
C LYS A 163 -1.17 6.41 0.97
N GLU A 164 -2.39 6.55 1.52
CA GLU A 164 -2.59 6.94 2.93
C GLU A 164 -2.71 5.73 3.86
N GLU A 165 -3.25 4.62 3.37
CA GLU A 165 -3.58 3.45 4.18
C GLU A 165 -2.75 2.23 3.79
N VAL A 166 -2.44 1.42 4.80
CA VAL A 166 -1.82 0.11 4.60
C VAL A 166 -2.87 -0.84 4.03
N THR A 167 -2.58 -1.43 2.89
CA THR A 167 -3.45 -2.41 2.24
C THR A 167 -3.01 -3.84 2.53
N ARG A 168 -3.85 -4.81 2.12
CA ARG A 168 -3.51 -6.23 2.15
C ARG A 168 -2.26 -6.56 1.32
N GLU A 169 -2.12 -5.86 0.20
CA GLU A 169 -1.00 -5.99 -0.73
C GLU A 169 0.31 -5.55 -0.09
N ASP A 170 0.30 -4.45 0.66
CA ASP A 170 1.49 -3.93 1.34
C ASP A 170 1.97 -4.91 2.42
N ILE A 171 1.05 -5.49 3.19
CA ILE A 171 1.38 -6.56 4.15
C ILE A 171 1.95 -7.79 3.43
N ALA A 172 1.34 -8.21 2.31
CA ALA A 172 1.82 -9.36 1.55
C ALA A 172 3.22 -9.12 0.96
N GLU A 173 3.54 -7.89 0.58
CA GLU A 173 4.86 -7.51 0.10
C GLU A 173 5.92 -7.61 1.20
N VAL A 174 5.62 -7.15 2.42
CA VAL A 174 6.52 -7.30 3.57
C VAL A 174 6.75 -8.78 3.89
N VAL A 175 5.68 -9.60 3.91
CA VAL A 175 5.78 -11.04 4.11
C VAL A 175 6.62 -11.69 3.01
N ALA A 176 6.45 -11.29 1.75
CA ALA A 176 7.24 -11.79 0.63
C ALA A 176 8.73 -11.48 0.78
N LYS A 177 9.05 -10.26 1.23
CA LYS A 177 10.43 -9.83 1.53
C LYS A 177 11.06 -10.69 2.64
N TRP A 178 10.30 -11.03 3.68
CA TRP A 178 10.81 -11.84 4.80
C TRP A 178 10.95 -13.32 4.47
N THR A 179 10.03 -13.86 3.67
CA THR A 179 9.94 -15.30 3.40
C THR A 179 10.52 -15.73 2.07
N GLY A 180 10.70 -14.80 1.14
CA GLY A 180 11.08 -15.07 -0.25
C GLY A 180 9.95 -15.66 -1.11
N ILE A 181 8.71 -15.72 -0.61
CA ILE A 181 7.56 -16.26 -1.34
C ILE A 181 6.93 -15.14 -2.18
N PRO A 182 6.68 -15.32 -3.49
CA PRO A 182 6.11 -14.27 -4.34
C PRO A 182 4.72 -13.79 -3.86
N VAL A 183 4.51 -12.46 -3.86
CA VAL A 183 3.25 -11.80 -3.43
C VAL A 183 2.02 -12.38 -4.11
N MET A 184 2.07 -12.61 -5.41
CA MET A 184 0.95 -13.17 -6.18
C MET A 184 0.46 -14.52 -5.64
N LYS A 185 1.36 -15.34 -5.09
CA LYS A 185 0.99 -16.61 -4.46
C LYS A 185 0.29 -16.43 -3.11
N MET A 186 0.53 -15.31 -2.45
CA MET A 186 -0.07 -15.00 -1.15
C MET A 186 -1.47 -14.41 -1.29
N LEU A 187 -1.67 -13.55 -2.29
CA LEU A 187 -2.92 -12.81 -2.49
C LEU A 187 -4.03 -13.64 -3.14
N GLN A 188 -3.68 -14.67 -3.90
CA GLN A 188 -4.68 -15.57 -4.45
C GLN A 188 -5.44 -16.29 -3.33
N GLY A 189 -6.73 -16.05 -3.24
CA GLY A 189 -7.60 -16.72 -2.27
C GLY A 189 -7.51 -18.24 -2.39
N GLU A 190 -7.56 -18.96 -1.24
CA GLU A 190 -7.54 -20.43 -1.26
C GLU A 190 -8.63 -21.02 -2.14
N ARG A 191 -9.79 -20.37 -2.15
CA ARG A 191 -10.93 -20.79 -2.96
C ARG A 191 -10.63 -20.72 -4.46
N GLU A 192 -9.99 -19.65 -4.91
CA GLU A 192 -9.60 -19.49 -6.32
C GLU A 192 -8.52 -20.49 -6.74
N LYS A 193 -7.52 -20.72 -5.88
CA LYS A 193 -6.50 -21.74 -6.12
C LYS A 193 -7.10 -23.14 -6.20
N LEU A 194 -8.07 -23.44 -5.34
CA LEU A 194 -8.75 -24.74 -5.34
C LEU A 194 -9.64 -24.92 -6.57
N LEU A 195 -10.26 -23.84 -7.07
CA LEU A 195 -11.05 -23.89 -8.30
C LEU A 195 -10.21 -24.08 -9.56
N LYS A 196 -9.00 -23.46 -9.59
CA LYS A 196 -8.06 -23.55 -10.72
C LYS A 196 -7.01 -24.66 -10.57
N LEU A 197 -7.15 -25.53 -9.57
CA LEU A 197 -6.13 -26.53 -9.23
C LEU A 197 -5.87 -27.53 -10.39
N GLU A 198 -6.88 -27.89 -11.14
CA GLU A 198 -6.75 -28.76 -12.31
C GLU A 198 -5.93 -28.10 -13.41
N ASP A 199 -6.25 -26.84 -13.74
CA ASP A 199 -5.53 -26.06 -14.76
C ASP A 199 -4.04 -25.90 -14.38
N GLU A 200 -3.78 -25.60 -13.10
CA GLU A 200 -2.40 -25.49 -12.58
C GLU A 200 -1.63 -26.82 -12.65
N LEU A 201 -2.29 -27.95 -12.40
CA LEU A 201 -1.67 -29.27 -12.53
C LEU A 201 -1.42 -29.64 -13.99
N HIS A 202 -2.33 -29.30 -14.91
CA HIS A 202 -2.16 -29.53 -16.34
C HIS A 202 -0.98 -28.75 -16.93
N HIS A 203 -0.58 -27.61 -16.37
CA HIS A 203 0.63 -26.90 -16.79
C HIS A 203 1.92 -27.67 -16.52
N ARG A 204 1.90 -28.65 -15.60
CA ARG A 204 3.09 -29.44 -15.17
C ARG A 204 3.02 -30.88 -15.51
N VAL A 205 1.83 -31.42 -15.69
CA VAL A 205 1.57 -32.83 -15.96
C VAL A 205 0.88 -32.97 -17.32
N VAL A 206 1.48 -33.67 -18.23
CA VAL A 206 0.90 -33.93 -19.56
C VAL A 206 0.12 -35.24 -19.52
N GLY A 207 -1.17 -35.19 -19.84
CA GLY A 207 -2.08 -36.36 -19.75
C GLY A 207 -2.51 -36.61 -18.30
N GLN A 208 -2.93 -37.82 -18.00
CA GLN A 208 -3.43 -38.26 -16.67
C GLN A 208 -4.61 -37.48 -16.14
N GLU A 209 -5.56 -37.12 -16.99
CA GLU A 209 -6.72 -36.28 -16.67
C GLU A 209 -7.54 -36.83 -15.50
N GLU A 210 -7.85 -38.14 -15.50
CA GLU A 210 -8.58 -38.79 -14.40
C GLU A 210 -7.82 -38.73 -13.07
N ALA A 211 -6.49 -38.81 -13.08
CA ALA A 211 -5.68 -38.70 -11.86
C ALA A 211 -5.65 -37.25 -11.34
N ILE A 212 -5.54 -36.27 -12.22
CA ILE A 212 -5.55 -34.86 -11.88
C ILE A 212 -6.89 -34.46 -11.25
N GLU A 213 -8.01 -34.88 -11.83
CA GLU A 213 -9.36 -34.67 -11.31
C GLU A 213 -9.53 -35.33 -9.92
N ALA A 214 -9.15 -36.58 -9.77
CA ALA A 214 -9.25 -37.31 -8.51
C ALA A 214 -8.42 -36.67 -7.39
N VAL A 215 -7.19 -36.22 -7.68
CA VAL A 215 -6.32 -35.51 -6.73
C VAL A 215 -6.92 -34.15 -6.36
N SER A 216 -7.35 -33.39 -7.35
CA SER A 216 -7.95 -32.05 -7.16
C SER A 216 -9.20 -32.14 -6.28
N ASP A 217 -10.05 -33.10 -6.52
CA ASP A 217 -11.26 -33.35 -5.72
C ASP A 217 -10.94 -33.81 -4.29
N ALA A 218 -9.93 -34.62 -4.10
CA ALA A 218 -9.49 -35.03 -2.77
C ALA A 218 -8.95 -33.83 -1.97
N VAL A 219 -8.19 -32.94 -2.61
CA VAL A 219 -7.69 -31.72 -1.98
C VAL A 219 -8.84 -30.77 -1.66
N ARG A 220 -9.77 -30.54 -2.59
CA ARG A 220 -10.97 -29.70 -2.36
C ARG A 220 -11.78 -30.20 -1.18
N ARG A 221 -12.09 -31.52 -1.12
CA ARG A 221 -12.81 -32.13 0.01
C ARG A 221 -12.07 -31.99 1.34
N SER A 222 -10.77 -32.14 1.32
CA SER A 222 -9.94 -31.96 2.54
C SER A 222 -9.99 -30.52 3.05
N ARG A 223 -9.95 -29.54 2.16
CA ARG A 223 -10.01 -28.11 2.51
C ARG A 223 -11.41 -27.62 2.89
N ALA A 224 -12.46 -28.26 2.37
CA ALA A 224 -13.84 -28.03 2.77
C ALA A 224 -14.20 -28.59 4.16
N GLY A 225 -13.22 -29.14 4.89
CA GLY A 225 -13.45 -29.67 6.26
C GLY A 225 -14.10 -31.07 6.29
N LEU A 226 -14.30 -31.70 5.15
CA LEU A 226 -14.94 -33.03 5.05
C LEU A 226 -13.98 -34.18 5.37
N LYS A 227 -12.78 -33.86 5.86
CA LYS A 227 -11.74 -34.85 6.20
C LYS A 227 -11.89 -35.37 7.62
N LYS A 228 -11.81 -36.68 7.82
CA LYS A 228 -11.62 -37.30 9.16
C LYS A 228 -10.18 -37.08 9.62
N LYS A 229 -10.00 -36.48 10.82
CA LYS A 229 -8.70 -36.02 11.38
C LYS A 229 -7.55 -37.03 11.38
N LYS A 230 -7.80 -38.32 11.22
CA LYS A 230 -6.79 -39.42 11.28
C LYS A 230 -6.64 -40.18 9.96
N LYS A 231 -7.23 -39.71 8.83
CA LYS A 231 -7.11 -40.40 7.54
C LYS A 231 -6.28 -39.58 6.55
N PRO A 232 -5.54 -40.21 5.59
CA PRO A 232 -4.87 -39.48 4.52
C PRO A 232 -5.86 -38.68 3.68
N VAL A 233 -5.37 -37.71 2.93
CA VAL A 233 -6.20 -36.80 2.10
C VAL A 233 -6.93 -37.58 0.99
N GLY A 234 -6.28 -38.58 0.44
CA GLY A 234 -6.81 -39.53 -0.54
C GLY A 234 -5.89 -40.75 -0.64
N THR A 235 -6.44 -41.85 -1.11
CA THR A 235 -5.73 -43.04 -1.57
C THR A 235 -6.15 -43.24 -3.01
N PHE A 236 -5.21 -43.22 -3.93
CA PHE A 236 -5.40 -43.32 -5.38
C PHE A 236 -4.83 -44.60 -5.93
#